data_294e0cb2b9f4d35ae2f8492aacf7a1fe
#
_entry.id   294e0cb2b9f4d35ae2f8492aacf7a1fe
#
_cell.length_a   1.000
_cell.length_b   1.000
_cell.length_c   1.000
_cell.angle_alpha   90.00
_cell.angle_beta   90.00
_cell.angle_gamma   90.00
#
_symmetry.space_group_name_H-M   'P 1'
#
loop_
_entity.id
_entity.type
_entity.pdbx_description
1 polymer ?
#
loop_
_entity_poly.entity_id
_entity_poly.type
_entity_poly.pdbx_seq_one_letter_code
_entity_poly.pdbx_strand_id
1 'polypeptide(L)'
;MREVCRILHHQLSAMKLRSFLLFLGILSGIQSVLCQNTIQTAINNFASAPEFTNSSISFLAVDLTSGDRIAAYNPELSIPTASTAKIFSTASAIDILGPNYRPETRLYFDGVIDSLGTLNGNIWIRGGGDVSLGSRFFNDPGKELDFLKKWTDTLQKMGVKVIAGSIIADGSEFGYTGVPYGWAWNDMGNYYGAGPAGICLYDNMIRLKFKTGSLVGSATELISVYPKIDGLIIHNYITSQNVSGDNAYIYGGPYSLDRFAEGALPLNRPSYEVEGSMPDPEYQLAVEFVKVLTEAGITIKEGPKSVRRNDIIVNNRYSTGYKLFLTHKGEKISDIATLTNMRSVNLFAEGLVCLIGYKRVGRGTTDEGLKQIEKYWEEKISLNGMFLKDGSGLSRSNGISA
;
A
#
# COMPACT_ATOMS: atom_id res chain seq x y z
N MET A 1 20.58 32.33 -74.03
CA MET A 1 21.31 31.07 -73.66
C MET A 1 21.72 30.95 -72.16
N ARG A 2 22.20 32.05 -71.53
CA ARG A 2 22.62 31.97 -70.08
C ARG A 2 21.48 31.80 -69.06
N GLU A 3 20.29 32.34 -69.33
CA GLU A 3 19.14 32.21 -68.44
C GLU A 3 18.49 30.81 -68.45
N VAL A 4 18.43 30.20 -69.64
CA VAL A 4 17.91 28.81 -69.76
C VAL A 4 18.79 27.80 -69.09
N CYS A 5 20.12 27.99 -69.11
CA CYS A 5 21.06 27.16 -68.36
C CYS A 5 20.89 27.31 -66.84
N ARG A 6 20.57 28.47 -66.33
CA ARG A 6 20.36 28.72 -64.89
C ARG A 6 19.09 28.07 -64.37
N ILE A 7 18.01 28.10 -65.13
CA ILE A 7 16.71 27.49 -64.82
C ILE A 7 16.84 25.96 -64.83
N LEU A 8 17.53 25.40 -65.83
CA LEU A 8 17.80 23.95 -65.88
C LEU A 8 18.69 23.46 -64.75
N HIS A 9 19.66 24.25 -64.31
CA HIS A 9 20.53 23.90 -63.20
C HIS A 9 19.79 23.94 -61.85
N HIS A 10 18.87 24.90 -61.66
CA HIS A 10 17.97 25.01 -60.48
C HIS A 10 16.95 23.87 -60.43
N GLN A 11 16.38 23.47 -61.56
CA GLN A 11 15.44 22.35 -61.64
C GLN A 11 16.11 21.00 -61.39
N LEU A 12 17.31 20.79 -61.90
CA LEU A 12 18.12 19.59 -61.68
C LEU A 12 18.60 19.46 -60.19
N SER A 13 18.92 20.59 -59.55
CA SER A 13 19.31 20.58 -58.11
C SER A 13 18.10 20.33 -57.20
N ALA A 14 16.93 20.89 -57.53
CA ALA A 14 15.68 20.65 -56.82
C ALA A 14 15.17 19.20 -56.98
N MET A 15 15.33 18.60 -58.15
CA MET A 15 15.03 17.18 -58.38
C MET A 15 15.96 16.25 -57.59
N LYS A 16 17.26 16.55 -57.56
CA LYS A 16 18.25 15.78 -56.78
C LYS A 16 17.94 15.87 -55.25
N LEU A 17 17.56 17.05 -54.76
CA LEU A 17 17.21 17.24 -53.36
C LEU A 17 15.91 16.49 -52.98
N ARG A 18 14.88 16.53 -53.85
CA ARG A 18 13.64 15.79 -53.68
C ARG A 18 13.87 14.26 -53.67
N SER A 19 14.70 13.77 -54.60
CA SER A 19 15.08 12.35 -54.64
C SER A 19 15.88 11.91 -53.44
N PHE A 20 16.76 12.78 -52.90
CA PHE A 20 17.53 12.53 -51.71
C PHE A 20 16.65 12.48 -50.44
N LEU A 21 15.69 13.42 -50.33
CA LEU A 21 14.73 13.44 -49.23
C LEU A 21 13.76 12.23 -49.26
N LEU A 22 13.34 11.81 -50.45
CA LEU A 22 12.56 10.60 -50.65
C LEU A 22 13.37 9.34 -50.25
N PHE A 23 14.66 9.29 -50.61
CA PHE A 23 15.53 8.19 -50.28
C PHE A 23 15.83 8.12 -48.75
N LEU A 24 16.00 9.28 -48.08
CA LEU A 24 16.09 9.37 -46.63
C LEU A 24 14.78 8.90 -45.92
N GLY A 25 13.64 9.28 -46.43
CA GLY A 25 12.34 8.85 -45.92
C GLY A 25 12.11 7.33 -46.07
N ILE A 26 12.56 6.74 -47.18
CA ILE A 26 12.51 5.29 -47.41
C ILE A 26 13.48 4.57 -46.49
N LEU A 27 14.70 5.07 -46.28
CA LEU A 27 15.68 4.48 -45.37
C LEU A 27 15.21 4.50 -43.91
N SER A 28 14.60 5.60 -43.43
CA SER A 28 14.06 5.66 -42.08
C SER A 28 12.84 4.73 -41.91
N GLY A 29 12.00 4.60 -42.93
CA GLY A 29 10.91 3.61 -42.93
C GLY A 29 11.37 2.16 -42.86
N ILE A 30 12.44 1.84 -43.62
CA ILE A 30 13.04 0.48 -43.61
C ILE A 30 13.66 0.14 -42.24
N GLN A 31 14.31 1.08 -41.56
CA GLN A 31 14.87 0.85 -40.22
C GLN A 31 13.76 0.58 -39.18
N SER A 32 12.66 1.31 -39.25
CA SER A 32 11.51 1.09 -38.35
C SER A 32 10.87 -0.29 -38.56
N VAL A 33 10.68 -0.70 -39.81
CA VAL A 33 10.13 -2.02 -40.15
C VAL A 33 11.07 -3.18 -39.75
N LEU A 34 12.38 -2.99 -39.89
CA LEU A 34 13.35 -4.00 -39.46
C LEU A 34 13.38 -4.18 -37.95
N CYS A 35 13.25 -3.09 -37.18
CA CYS A 35 13.20 -3.13 -35.72
C CYS A 35 11.91 -3.80 -35.22
N GLN A 36 10.75 -3.48 -35.81
CA GLN A 36 9.46 -4.11 -35.50
C GLN A 36 9.50 -5.62 -35.75
N ASN A 37 10.03 -6.04 -36.90
CA ASN A 37 10.18 -7.47 -37.21
C ASN A 37 11.08 -8.19 -36.20
N THR A 38 12.11 -7.54 -35.65
CA THR A 38 13.02 -8.14 -34.66
C THR A 38 12.31 -8.39 -33.33
N ILE A 39 11.56 -7.41 -32.82
CA ILE A 39 10.81 -7.56 -31.53
C ILE A 39 9.70 -8.58 -31.67
N GLN A 40 8.93 -8.53 -32.77
CA GLN A 40 7.86 -9.51 -33.03
C GLN A 40 8.42 -10.93 -33.15
N THR A 41 9.57 -11.10 -33.83
CA THR A 41 10.23 -12.40 -33.93
C THR A 41 10.74 -12.88 -32.57
N ALA A 42 11.30 -12.00 -31.78
CA ALA A 42 11.81 -12.33 -30.45
C ALA A 42 10.68 -12.83 -29.52
N ILE A 43 9.54 -12.15 -29.47
CA ILE A 43 8.42 -12.56 -28.64
C ILE A 43 7.77 -13.88 -29.13
N ASN A 44 7.70 -14.08 -30.45
CA ASN A 44 7.19 -15.33 -31.02
C ASN A 44 8.10 -16.51 -30.67
N ASN A 45 9.43 -16.34 -30.80
CA ASN A 45 10.41 -17.36 -30.44
C ASN A 45 10.36 -17.68 -28.93
N PHE A 46 10.26 -16.65 -28.08
CA PHE A 46 10.12 -16.81 -26.65
C PHE A 46 8.85 -17.62 -26.30
N ALA A 47 7.71 -17.22 -26.84
CA ALA A 47 6.43 -17.89 -26.57
C ALA A 47 6.34 -19.32 -27.11
N SER A 48 7.14 -19.65 -28.15
CA SER A 48 7.19 -20.99 -28.76
C SER A 48 8.24 -21.89 -28.12
N ALA A 49 9.01 -21.42 -27.14
CA ALA A 49 10.01 -22.24 -26.47
C ALA A 49 9.34 -23.37 -25.67
N PRO A 50 9.92 -24.57 -25.64
CA PRO A 50 9.30 -25.76 -25.00
C PRO A 50 8.91 -25.52 -23.54
N GLU A 51 9.65 -24.68 -22.82
CA GLU A 51 9.43 -24.33 -21.42
C GLU A 51 8.10 -23.60 -21.20
N PHE A 52 7.58 -22.94 -22.25
CA PHE A 52 6.37 -22.11 -22.18
C PHE A 52 5.16 -22.71 -22.90
N THR A 53 5.23 -23.96 -23.36
CA THR A 53 4.15 -24.62 -24.14
C THR A 53 2.78 -24.56 -23.47
N ASN A 54 2.74 -24.59 -22.12
CA ASN A 54 1.51 -24.57 -21.32
C ASN A 54 1.38 -23.27 -20.52
N SER A 55 2.09 -22.21 -20.89
CA SER A 55 2.06 -20.92 -20.19
C SER A 55 1.12 -19.93 -20.86
N SER A 56 0.48 -19.08 -20.06
CA SER A 56 -0.25 -17.91 -20.56
C SER A 56 0.73 -16.74 -20.70
N ILE A 57 0.83 -16.18 -21.90
CA ILE A 57 1.69 -15.05 -22.21
C ILE A 57 0.84 -13.97 -22.87
N SER A 58 0.92 -12.76 -22.36
CA SER A 58 0.35 -11.54 -22.94
C SER A 58 1.45 -10.50 -23.08
N PHE A 59 1.60 -9.92 -24.26
CA PHE A 59 2.64 -8.95 -24.54
C PHE A 59 2.16 -7.90 -25.55
N LEU A 60 2.45 -6.63 -25.26
CA LEU A 60 2.24 -5.50 -26.15
C LEU A 60 3.42 -4.54 -26.04
N ALA A 61 3.97 -4.14 -27.18
CA ALA A 61 4.94 -3.06 -27.28
C ALA A 61 4.40 -1.97 -28.20
N VAL A 62 4.43 -0.72 -27.71
CA VAL A 62 3.89 0.46 -28.41
C VAL A 62 4.97 1.54 -28.47
N ASP A 63 5.11 2.21 -29.59
CA ASP A 63 5.90 3.43 -29.71
C ASP A 63 5.18 4.57 -29.00
N LEU A 64 5.79 5.12 -27.95
CA LEU A 64 5.17 6.19 -27.16
C LEU A 64 5.04 7.53 -27.92
N THR A 65 5.80 7.71 -29.01
CA THR A 65 5.76 8.95 -29.80
C THR A 65 4.64 8.93 -30.83
N SER A 66 4.51 7.80 -31.54
CA SER A 66 3.50 7.66 -32.62
C SER A 66 2.20 6.98 -32.16
N GLY A 67 2.25 6.21 -31.07
CA GLY A 67 1.17 5.35 -30.64
C GLY A 67 1.08 4.01 -31.41
N ASP A 68 2.02 3.77 -32.34
CA ASP A 68 1.97 2.58 -33.18
C ASP A 68 2.36 1.32 -32.41
N ARG A 69 1.66 0.24 -32.70
CA ARG A 69 1.94 -1.09 -32.17
C ARG A 69 3.20 -1.66 -32.84
N ILE A 70 4.26 -1.82 -32.07
CA ILE A 70 5.54 -2.38 -32.53
C ILE A 70 5.49 -3.88 -32.62
N ALA A 71 5.01 -4.56 -31.56
CA ALA A 71 4.87 -6.01 -31.50
C ALA A 71 3.79 -6.40 -30.50
N ALA A 72 3.21 -7.59 -30.67
CA ALA A 72 2.27 -8.14 -29.70
C ALA A 72 2.19 -9.67 -29.77
N TYR A 73 1.78 -10.25 -28.63
CA TYR A 73 1.45 -11.66 -28.49
C TYR A 73 0.30 -11.81 -27.50
N ASN A 74 -0.86 -12.28 -27.95
CA ASN A 74 -2.09 -12.36 -27.15
C ASN A 74 -2.36 -11.10 -26.28
N PRO A 75 -2.32 -9.89 -26.83
CA PRO A 75 -2.38 -8.67 -26.02
C PRO A 75 -3.70 -8.50 -25.28
N GLU A 76 -4.79 -9.11 -25.78
CA GLU A 76 -6.12 -9.09 -25.16
C GLU A 76 -6.32 -10.18 -24.10
N LEU A 77 -5.31 -11.05 -23.89
CA LEU A 77 -5.39 -12.08 -22.88
C LEU A 77 -5.21 -11.48 -21.49
N SER A 78 -6.26 -11.56 -20.68
CA SER A 78 -6.21 -11.13 -19.29
C SER A 78 -5.49 -12.19 -18.43
N ILE A 79 -4.45 -11.77 -17.74
CA ILE A 79 -3.64 -12.61 -16.85
C ILE A 79 -3.51 -11.98 -15.45
N PRO A 80 -3.19 -12.77 -14.41
CA PRO A 80 -2.96 -12.25 -13.06
C PRO A 80 -1.88 -11.15 -13.06
N THR A 81 -2.17 -10.05 -12.38
CA THR A 81 -1.35 -8.83 -12.41
C THR A 81 -0.11 -8.89 -11.54
N ALA A 82 -0.14 -9.68 -10.45
CA ALA A 82 0.80 -9.51 -9.35
C ALA A 82 0.96 -8.01 -9.00
N SER A 83 2.13 -7.58 -8.58
CA SER A 83 2.36 -6.18 -8.14
C SER A 83 2.23 -5.10 -9.22
N THR A 84 2.02 -5.46 -10.50
CA THR A 84 1.72 -4.47 -11.54
C THR A 84 0.35 -3.80 -11.33
N ALA A 85 -0.58 -4.43 -10.58
CA ALA A 85 -1.83 -3.79 -10.15
C ALA A 85 -1.60 -2.46 -9.41
N LYS A 86 -0.48 -2.31 -8.71
CA LYS A 86 -0.14 -1.08 -7.97
C LYS A 86 -0.03 0.16 -8.84
N ILE A 87 0.30 0.01 -10.13
CA ILE A 87 0.33 1.12 -11.10
C ILE A 87 -1.07 1.73 -11.22
N PHE A 88 -2.12 0.91 -11.28
CA PHE A 88 -3.51 1.38 -11.36
C PHE A 88 -3.95 2.06 -10.07
N SER A 89 -3.61 1.48 -8.91
CA SER A 89 -3.94 2.06 -7.60
C SER A 89 -3.27 3.43 -7.41
N THR A 90 -1.98 3.52 -7.73
CA THR A 90 -1.19 4.75 -7.55
C THR A 90 -1.56 5.83 -8.55
N ALA A 91 -1.72 5.49 -9.83
CA ALA A 91 -2.16 6.42 -10.87
C ALA A 91 -3.56 6.97 -10.55
N SER A 92 -4.50 6.07 -10.17
CA SER A 92 -5.85 6.48 -9.76
C SER A 92 -5.84 7.41 -8.55
N ALA A 93 -5.02 7.12 -7.55
CA ALA A 93 -4.93 7.96 -6.35
C ALA A 93 -4.37 9.35 -6.69
N ILE A 94 -3.33 9.44 -7.51
CA ILE A 94 -2.75 10.72 -7.95
C ILE A 94 -3.77 11.54 -8.75
N ASP A 95 -4.50 10.91 -9.65
CA ASP A 95 -5.40 11.59 -10.58
C ASP A 95 -6.74 11.97 -9.92
N ILE A 96 -7.29 11.09 -9.05
CA ILE A 96 -8.58 11.31 -8.37
C ILE A 96 -8.46 12.22 -7.15
N LEU A 97 -7.42 12.03 -6.33
CA LEU A 97 -7.24 12.75 -5.05
C LEU A 97 -6.32 13.97 -5.19
N GLY A 98 -5.43 13.93 -6.16
CA GLY A 98 -4.37 14.91 -6.36
C GLY A 98 -3.06 14.54 -5.63
N PRO A 99 -1.88 14.85 -6.24
CA PRO A 99 -0.57 14.44 -5.71
C PRO A 99 -0.24 15.06 -4.35
N ASN A 100 -0.77 16.23 -4.05
CA ASN A 100 -0.52 16.97 -2.81
C ASN A 100 -1.54 16.68 -1.70
N TYR A 101 -2.59 15.87 -1.97
CA TYR A 101 -3.53 15.50 -0.94
C TYR A 101 -2.80 14.70 0.17
N ARG A 102 -3.22 14.93 1.42
CA ARG A 102 -2.70 14.23 2.62
C ARG A 102 -3.86 13.60 3.37
N PRO A 103 -3.84 12.31 3.68
CA PRO A 103 -4.84 11.70 4.55
C PRO A 103 -4.79 12.35 5.94
N GLU A 104 -5.93 12.38 6.63
CA GLU A 104 -6.05 13.07 7.91
C GLU A 104 -6.54 12.12 9.01
N THR A 105 -5.81 12.10 10.12
CA THR A 105 -6.29 11.53 11.39
C THR A 105 -6.75 12.65 12.29
N ARG A 106 -8.00 12.61 12.76
CA ARG A 106 -8.62 13.69 13.51
C ARG A 106 -8.87 13.27 14.95
N LEU A 107 -8.48 14.15 15.89
CA LEU A 107 -8.64 13.92 17.30
C LEU A 107 -9.74 14.81 17.86
N TYR A 108 -10.68 14.17 18.53
CA TYR A 108 -11.80 14.81 19.21
C TYR A 108 -11.78 14.47 20.68
N PHE A 109 -12.49 15.28 21.47
CA PHE A 109 -12.93 14.88 22.79
C PHE A 109 -14.45 15.08 22.92
N ASP A 110 -15.08 14.25 23.73
CA ASP A 110 -16.41 14.46 24.24
C ASP A 110 -16.34 15.02 25.67
N GLY A 111 -17.45 15.54 26.19
CA GLY A 111 -17.50 16.06 27.55
C GLY A 111 -16.85 17.44 27.75
N VAL A 112 -16.35 17.70 28.95
CA VAL A 112 -15.87 19.03 29.40
C VAL A 112 -14.58 18.90 30.20
N ILE A 113 -13.64 19.81 29.97
CA ILE A 113 -12.43 19.96 30.79
C ILE A 113 -12.77 20.93 31.95
N ASP A 114 -12.62 20.47 33.18
CA ASP A 114 -12.86 21.25 34.38
C ASP A 114 -11.69 22.17 34.75
N SER A 115 -11.87 22.99 35.80
CA SER A 115 -10.85 23.94 36.25
C SER A 115 -9.61 23.29 36.87
N LEU A 116 -9.66 22.00 37.20
CA LEU A 116 -8.53 21.20 37.72
C LEU A 116 -7.72 20.50 36.62
N GLY A 117 -8.21 20.60 35.38
CA GLY A 117 -7.59 19.93 34.21
C GLY A 117 -8.09 18.51 33.99
N THR A 118 -9.24 18.13 34.54
CA THR A 118 -9.84 16.83 34.25
C THR A 118 -10.79 16.95 33.07
N LEU A 119 -10.52 16.18 32.02
CA LEU A 119 -11.48 15.91 30.94
C LEU A 119 -12.49 14.87 31.44
N ASN A 120 -13.72 15.31 31.74
CA ASN A 120 -14.85 14.44 32.08
C ASN A 120 -15.47 13.91 30.80
N GLY A 121 -14.77 12.99 30.12
CA GLY A 121 -15.11 12.45 28.83
C GLY A 121 -13.96 11.62 28.26
N ASN A 122 -14.04 11.31 26.97
CA ASN A 122 -13.10 10.48 26.25
C ASN A 122 -12.30 11.31 25.23
N ILE A 123 -11.13 10.79 24.82
CA ILE A 123 -10.44 11.20 23.61
C ILE A 123 -10.76 10.21 22.50
N TRP A 124 -11.11 10.72 21.33
CA TRP A 124 -11.43 9.93 20.15
C TRP A 124 -10.42 10.19 19.05
N ILE A 125 -9.87 9.11 18.47
CA ILE A 125 -8.96 9.14 17.34
C ILE A 125 -9.74 8.62 16.13
N ARG A 126 -10.24 9.51 15.27
CA ARG A 126 -10.92 9.15 14.04
C ARG A 126 -9.92 8.97 12.91
N GLY A 127 -9.80 7.76 12.42
CA GLY A 127 -8.94 7.41 11.30
C GLY A 127 -9.48 7.89 9.96
N GLY A 128 -8.62 8.36 9.12
CA GLY A 128 -8.93 8.79 7.76
C GLY A 128 -8.13 8.05 6.69
N GLY A 129 -7.66 6.83 7.00
CA GLY A 129 -6.94 5.98 6.05
C GLY A 129 -5.48 6.40 5.83
N ASP A 130 -4.85 7.02 6.83
CA ASP A 130 -3.44 7.39 6.76
C ASP A 130 -2.55 6.16 6.97
N VAL A 131 -1.96 5.67 5.88
CA VAL A 131 -1.01 4.55 5.89
C VAL A 131 0.40 4.95 6.30
N SER A 132 0.67 6.26 6.42
CA SER A 132 2.00 6.78 6.76
C SER A 132 2.24 6.93 8.26
N LEU A 133 1.20 6.72 9.09
CA LEU A 133 1.26 6.96 10.52
C LEU A 133 2.21 5.97 11.21
N GLY A 134 3.32 6.46 11.75
CA GLY A 134 4.35 5.65 12.36
C GLY A 134 5.06 4.67 11.40
N SER A 135 4.96 4.89 10.10
CA SER A 135 5.58 4.05 9.09
C SER A 135 7.10 4.20 9.07
N ARG A 136 7.82 3.06 8.98
CA ARG A 136 9.27 3.00 8.83
C ARG A 136 9.80 3.65 7.55
N PHE A 137 8.94 3.87 6.56
CA PHE A 137 9.32 4.49 5.29
C PHE A 137 9.36 6.01 5.37
N PHE A 138 8.74 6.59 6.39
CA PHE A 138 8.61 8.05 6.58
C PHE A 138 9.19 8.55 7.90
N ASN A 139 9.64 7.64 8.76
CA ASN A 139 10.20 7.99 10.06
C ASN A 139 11.58 7.35 10.24
N ASP A 140 12.48 8.06 10.90
CA ASP A 140 13.74 7.49 11.36
C ASP A 140 13.47 6.36 12.38
N PRO A 141 14.34 5.34 12.47
CA PRO A 141 14.23 4.32 13.48
C PRO A 141 14.15 4.90 14.90
N GLY A 142 13.14 4.47 15.65
CA GLY A 142 12.87 4.93 17.02
C GLY A 142 12.11 6.26 17.12
N LYS A 143 11.73 6.87 16.00
CA LYS A 143 10.92 8.09 15.94
C LYS A 143 9.50 7.85 15.40
N GLU A 144 9.11 6.61 15.21
CA GLU A 144 7.83 6.21 14.62
C GLU A 144 6.62 6.76 15.41
N LEU A 145 6.80 7.07 16.71
CA LEU A 145 5.76 7.60 17.58
C LEU A 145 5.90 9.09 17.93
N ASP A 146 6.81 9.82 17.27
CA ASP A 146 7.01 11.26 17.56
C ASP A 146 5.75 12.09 17.29
N PHE A 147 4.86 11.63 16.43
CA PHE A 147 3.56 12.27 16.21
C PHE A 147 2.66 12.20 17.45
N LEU A 148 2.73 11.15 18.28
CA LEU A 148 1.99 11.04 19.54
C LEU A 148 2.45 12.07 20.58
N LYS A 149 3.75 12.38 20.62
CA LYS A 149 4.27 13.45 21.47
C LYS A 149 3.63 14.80 21.10
N LYS A 150 3.51 15.10 19.80
CA LYS A 150 2.83 16.32 19.34
C LYS A 150 1.35 16.37 19.72
N TRP A 151 0.67 15.22 19.69
CA TRP A 151 -0.72 15.11 20.14
C TRP A 151 -0.82 15.36 21.66
N THR A 152 0.09 14.77 22.43
CA THR A 152 0.22 14.95 23.88
C THR A 152 0.47 16.40 24.24
N ASP A 153 1.42 17.08 23.58
CA ASP A 153 1.71 18.50 23.78
C ASP A 153 0.47 19.39 23.59
N THR A 154 -0.41 19.01 22.64
CA THR A 154 -1.66 19.75 22.42
C THR A 154 -2.61 19.59 23.60
N LEU A 155 -2.77 18.39 24.16
CA LEU A 155 -3.59 18.16 25.35
C LEU A 155 -3.02 18.89 26.58
N GLN A 156 -1.70 18.88 26.76
CA GLN A 156 -1.04 19.63 27.84
C GLN A 156 -1.27 21.13 27.72
N LYS A 157 -1.18 21.70 26.50
CA LYS A 157 -1.49 23.12 26.23
C LYS A 157 -2.96 23.46 26.51
N MET A 158 -3.86 22.51 26.36
CA MET A 158 -5.28 22.65 26.75
C MET A 158 -5.48 22.53 28.26
N GLY A 159 -4.43 22.26 29.04
CA GLY A 159 -4.47 22.10 30.49
C GLY A 159 -4.95 20.75 30.99
N VAL A 160 -5.03 19.72 30.08
CA VAL A 160 -5.48 18.38 30.47
C VAL A 160 -4.41 17.68 31.29
N LYS A 161 -4.79 17.22 32.49
CA LYS A 161 -3.96 16.43 33.41
C LYS A 161 -4.53 15.05 33.66
N VAL A 162 -5.86 14.93 33.58
CA VAL A 162 -6.58 13.65 33.78
C VAL A 162 -7.62 13.51 32.68
N ILE A 163 -7.73 12.31 32.11
CA ILE A 163 -8.81 11.89 31.24
C ILE A 163 -9.63 10.87 32.04
N ALA A 164 -10.88 11.23 32.39
CA ALA A 164 -11.75 10.39 33.20
C ALA A 164 -12.28 9.17 32.44
N GLY A 165 -12.40 9.28 31.14
CA GLY A 165 -12.77 8.19 30.25
C GLY A 165 -11.59 7.49 29.59
N SER A 166 -11.76 7.12 28.33
CA SER A 166 -10.89 6.28 27.54
C SER A 166 -10.19 7.07 26.40
N ILE A 167 -9.15 6.48 25.86
CA ILE A 167 -8.61 6.79 24.53
C ILE A 167 -9.25 5.79 23.55
N ILE A 168 -10.08 6.27 22.62
CA ILE A 168 -10.90 5.44 21.72
C ILE A 168 -10.45 5.63 20.28
N ALA A 169 -9.96 4.57 19.65
CA ALA A 169 -9.64 4.56 18.22
C ALA A 169 -10.86 4.15 17.39
N ASP A 170 -11.14 4.89 16.31
CA ASP A 170 -12.27 4.67 15.43
C ASP A 170 -11.84 4.68 13.95
N GLY A 171 -11.81 3.49 13.35
CA GLY A 171 -11.60 3.26 11.93
C GLY A 171 -12.86 2.81 11.19
N SER A 172 -14.03 2.90 11.81
CA SER A 172 -15.29 2.28 11.34
C SER A 172 -15.72 2.68 9.93
N GLU A 173 -15.32 3.87 9.45
CA GLU A 173 -15.61 4.32 8.08
C GLU A 173 -14.88 3.52 7.00
N PHE A 174 -13.85 2.74 7.39
CA PHE A 174 -13.07 1.86 6.50
C PHE A 174 -13.53 0.40 6.56
N GLY A 175 -14.52 0.09 7.41
CA GLY A 175 -14.98 -1.27 7.60
C GLY A 175 -13.97 -2.15 8.34
N TYR A 176 -14.33 -3.41 8.54
CA TYR A 176 -13.57 -4.36 9.35
C TYR A 176 -13.36 -5.72 8.69
N THR A 177 -13.33 -5.77 7.37
CA THR A 177 -12.98 -7.00 6.63
C THR A 177 -11.54 -7.41 6.86
N GLY A 178 -10.67 -6.42 7.17
CA GLY A 178 -9.27 -6.61 7.52
C GLY A 178 -8.35 -6.86 6.33
N VAL A 179 -8.79 -7.59 5.32
CA VAL A 179 -8.05 -7.85 4.08
C VAL A 179 -8.98 -7.84 2.88
N PRO A 180 -8.49 -7.51 1.66
CA PRO A 180 -9.26 -7.62 0.43
C PRO A 180 -9.68 -9.06 0.09
N TYR A 181 -10.67 -9.18 -0.80
CA TYR A 181 -11.12 -10.47 -1.29
C TYR A 181 -10.02 -11.20 -2.08
N GLY A 182 -9.93 -12.52 -1.86
CA GLY A 182 -9.04 -13.39 -2.61
C GLY A 182 -7.60 -13.45 -2.09
N TRP A 183 -7.31 -12.82 -0.94
CA TRP A 183 -6.04 -13.06 -0.26
C TRP A 183 -6.00 -14.44 0.36
N ALA A 184 -4.90 -15.15 0.15
CA ALA A 184 -4.76 -16.52 0.64
C ALA A 184 -4.39 -16.56 2.13
N TRP A 185 -4.80 -17.62 2.83
CA TRP A 185 -4.49 -17.82 4.23
C TRP A 185 -2.99 -17.72 4.57
N ASN A 186 -2.14 -18.27 3.69
CA ASN A 186 -0.70 -18.25 3.84
C ASN A 186 -0.07 -16.86 3.60
N ASP A 187 -0.85 -15.88 3.14
CA ASP A 187 -0.37 -14.51 2.93
C ASP A 187 -0.74 -13.60 4.10
N MET A 188 -1.95 -13.74 4.66
CA MET A 188 -2.58 -12.80 5.59
C MET A 188 -1.78 -12.53 6.87
N GLY A 189 -1.05 -13.54 7.39
CA GLY A 189 -0.28 -13.42 8.62
C GLY A 189 1.10 -12.78 8.44
N ASN A 190 1.61 -12.71 7.21
CA ASN A 190 2.93 -12.15 6.90
C ASN A 190 2.86 -10.63 6.74
N TYR A 191 4.01 -9.95 6.79
CA TYR A 191 4.10 -8.49 6.68
C TYR A 191 3.47 -7.95 5.39
N TYR A 192 3.62 -8.66 4.29
CA TYR A 192 3.05 -8.26 2.99
C TYR A 192 1.55 -8.54 2.87
N GLY A 193 0.98 -9.31 3.79
CA GLY A 193 -0.44 -9.57 3.96
C GLY A 193 -1.11 -8.68 5.03
N ALA A 194 -0.43 -7.64 5.49
CA ALA A 194 -1.02 -6.63 6.36
C ALA A 194 -2.05 -5.82 5.57
N GLY A 195 -3.33 -5.94 5.93
CA GLY A 195 -4.44 -5.29 5.25
C GLY A 195 -4.64 -3.83 5.65
N PRO A 196 -5.39 -3.06 4.83
CA PRO A 196 -5.71 -1.67 5.11
C PRO A 196 -6.69 -1.53 6.26
N ALA A 197 -6.62 -0.41 6.98
CA ALA A 197 -7.52 -0.05 8.06
C ALA A 197 -7.76 1.47 8.07
N GLY A 198 -8.78 1.93 8.76
CA GLY A 198 -9.02 3.35 8.96
C GLY A 198 -7.90 4.04 9.73
N ILE A 199 -7.25 3.28 10.60
CA ILE A 199 -6.03 3.65 11.32
C ILE A 199 -4.97 2.60 11.05
N CYS A 200 -3.86 3.00 10.43
CA CYS A 200 -2.66 2.19 10.30
C CYS A 200 -1.61 2.65 11.31
N LEU A 201 -0.75 1.74 11.75
CA LEU A 201 0.37 2.05 12.65
C LEU A 201 1.50 1.05 12.42
N TYR A 202 2.76 1.51 12.37
CA TYR A 202 3.94 0.65 12.17
C TYR A 202 3.83 -0.24 10.92
N ASP A 203 3.31 0.32 9.82
CA ASP A 203 3.01 -0.41 8.57
C ASP A 203 2.06 -1.60 8.77
N ASN A 204 1.22 -1.58 9.83
CA ASN A 204 0.37 -2.69 10.28
C ASN A 204 1.14 -4.00 10.49
N MET A 205 2.37 -3.91 11.03
CA MET A 205 3.28 -5.02 11.18
C MET A 205 3.72 -5.25 12.63
N ILE A 206 4.12 -6.50 12.89
CA ILE A 206 4.86 -6.92 14.07
C ILE A 206 6.21 -7.48 13.64
N ARG A 207 7.24 -7.29 14.48
CA ARG A 207 8.56 -7.87 14.31
C ARG A 207 8.79 -8.91 15.40
N LEU A 208 9.11 -10.12 14.97
CA LEU A 208 9.34 -11.28 15.81
C LEU A 208 10.83 -11.61 15.77
N LYS A 209 11.52 -11.59 16.90
CA LYS A 209 12.94 -11.94 16.96
C LYS A 209 13.09 -13.35 17.50
N PHE A 210 13.82 -14.18 16.75
CA PHE A 210 14.09 -15.58 17.08
C PHE A 210 15.59 -15.81 17.27
N LYS A 211 15.93 -16.62 18.25
CA LYS A 211 17.25 -17.22 18.35
C LYS A 211 17.21 -18.61 17.72
N THR A 212 18.20 -18.94 16.91
CA THR A 212 18.31 -20.25 16.24
C THR A 212 19.45 -21.08 16.81
N GLY A 213 19.28 -22.41 16.74
CA GLY A 213 20.27 -23.36 17.23
C GLY A 213 21.38 -23.67 16.21
N SER A 214 22.35 -24.48 16.65
CA SER A 214 23.48 -24.94 15.83
C SER A 214 23.21 -26.24 15.08
N LEU A 215 22.15 -26.97 15.46
CA LEU A 215 21.82 -28.25 14.84
C LEU A 215 20.63 -28.10 13.90
N VAL A 216 20.72 -28.73 12.73
CA VAL A 216 19.61 -28.84 11.77
C VAL A 216 18.41 -29.51 12.44
N GLY A 217 17.22 -28.91 12.30
CA GLY A 217 15.96 -29.39 12.87
C GLY A 217 15.74 -28.96 14.33
N SER A 218 16.68 -28.27 14.99
CA SER A 218 16.45 -27.77 16.35
C SER A 218 15.37 -26.67 16.36
N ALA A 219 14.56 -26.65 17.41
CA ALA A 219 13.57 -25.60 17.63
C ALA A 219 14.24 -24.24 17.78
N THR A 220 13.53 -23.20 17.37
CA THR A 220 13.94 -21.80 17.61
C THR A 220 13.29 -21.27 18.88
N GLU A 221 13.90 -20.24 19.49
CA GLU A 221 13.39 -19.54 20.66
C GLU A 221 12.86 -18.16 20.25
N LEU A 222 11.60 -17.83 20.54
CA LEU A 222 11.07 -16.47 20.37
C LEU A 222 11.62 -15.57 21.47
N ILE A 223 12.43 -14.57 21.11
CA ILE A 223 13.08 -13.65 22.05
C ILE A 223 12.17 -12.46 22.38
N SER A 224 11.55 -11.86 21.35
CA SER A 224 10.71 -10.67 21.51
C SER A 224 9.73 -10.47 20.37
N VAL A 225 8.68 -9.72 20.68
CA VAL A 225 7.71 -9.19 19.70
C VAL A 225 7.66 -7.68 19.83
N TYR A 226 7.73 -6.96 18.71
CA TYR A 226 7.60 -5.50 18.67
C TYR A 226 6.60 -5.05 17.59
N PRO A 227 5.68 -4.12 17.88
CA PRO A 227 5.37 -3.63 19.24
C PRO A 227 4.82 -4.74 20.14
N LYS A 228 4.85 -4.52 21.43
CA LYS A 228 4.18 -5.43 22.38
C LYS A 228 2.68 -5.34 22.17
N ILE A 229 2.04 -6.46 21.91
CA ILE A 229 0.58 -6.56 21.74
C ILE A 229 0.02 -7.41 22.87
N ASP A 230 -0.91 -6.83 23.61
CA ASP A 230 -1.49 -7.52 24.77
C ASP A 230 -2.41 -8.65 24.30
N GLY A 231 -2.14 -9.85 24.87
CA GLY A 231 -2.87 -11.08 24.56
C GLY A 231 -2.42 -11.80 23.28
N LEU A 232 -1.39 -11.30 22.57
CA LEU A 232 -0.84 -11.99 21.40
C LEU A 232 -0.14 -13.29 21.82
N ILE A 233 -0.52 -14.39 21.19
CA ILE A 233 0.06 -15.72 21.38
C ILE A 233 0.76 -16.12 20.09
N ILE A 234 2.04 -16.46 20.18
CA ILE A 234 2.84 -16.99 19.06
C ILE A 234 3.10 -18.47 19.28
N HIS A 235 2.45 -19.30 18.48
CA HIS A 235 2.71 -20.74 18.40
C HIS A 235 3.92 -20.95 17.48
N ASN A 236 5.09 -21.19 18.08
CA ASN A 236 6.35 -21.24 17.32
C ASN A 236 6.70 -22.68 16.93
N TYR A 237 6.63 -22.96 15.65
CA TYR A 237 7.04 -24.23 15.00
C TYR A 237 8.21 -24.03 14.02
N ILE A 238 8.87 -22.86 14.04
CA ILE A 238 10.04 -22.59 13.20
C ILE A 238 11.22 -23.44 13.67
N THR A 239 11.94 -24.03 12.74
CA THR A 239 13.14 -24.82 12.99
C THR A 239 14.39 -24.16 12.44
N SER A 240 15.54 -24.44 13.06
CA SER A 240 16.85 -24.03 12.57
C SER A 240 17.28 -24.97 11.44
N GLN A 241 17.63 -24.43 10.26
CA GLN A 241 17.95 -25.20 9.08
C GLN A 241 19.15 -24.63 8.33
N ASN A 242 19.71 -25.42 7.41
CA ASN A 242 20.77 -24.95 6.52
C ASN A 242 20.18 -24.18 5.33
N VAL A 243 19.62 -23.00 5.61
CA VAL A 243 19.02 -22.08 4.65
C VAL A 243 19.77 -20.74 4.67
N SER A 244 19.74 -19.98 3.57
CA SER A 244 20.46 -18.72 3.48
C SER A 244 19.68 -17.50 3.98
N GLY A 245 18.34 -17.62 4.12
CA GLY A 245 17.46 -16.51 4.45
C GLY A 245 16.22 -16.91 5.23
N ASP A 246 15.26 -15.99 5.28
CA ASP A 246 13.96 -16.19 5.89
C ASP A 246 13.10 -17.11 5.01
N ASN A 247 12.81 -18.30 5.51
CA ASN A 247 11.87 -19.26 4.96
C ASN A 247 10.75 -19.56 5.98
N ALA A 248 10.50 -18.63 6.89
CA ALA A 248 9.42 -18.72 7.85
C ALA A 248 8.16 -18.01 7.35
N TYR A 249 7.01 -18.53 7.71
CA TYR A 249 5.69 -17.94 7.43
C TYR A 249 4.95 -17.74 8.73
N ILE A 250 4.26 -16.61 8.82
CA ILE A 250 3.36 -16.32 9.92
C ILE A 250 1.93 -16.50 9.43
N TYR A 251 1.18 -17.39 10.04
CA TYR A 251 -0.23 -17.63 9.76
C TYR A 251 -1.09 -16.96 10.81
N GLY A 252 -2.18 -16.36 10.39
CA GLY A 252 -3.17 -15.74 11.26
C GLY A 252 -4.04 -14.75 10.51
N GLY A 253 -5.33 -14.77 10.80
CA GLY A 253 -6.28 -13.84 10.19
C GLY A 253 -6.25 -12.45 10.83
N PRO A 254 -6.87 -11.46 10.17
CA PRO A 254 -7.09 -10.15 10.79
C PRO A 254 -7.78 -10.29 12.15
N TYR A 255 -7.42 -9.43 13.07
CA TYR A 255 -7.98 -9.34 14.43
C TYR A 255 -7.75 -10.56 15.35
N SER A 256 -7.22 -11.68 14.83
CA SER A 256 -6.86 -12.83 15.66
C SER A 256 -5.61 -12.54 16.49
N LEU A 257 -5.63 -12.88 17.77
CA LEU A 257 -4.46 -12.78 18.64
C LEU A 257 -3.60 -14.05 18.59
N ASP A 258 -4.05 -15.13 17.95
CA ASP A 258 -3.26 -16.32 17.70
C ASP A 258 -2.51 -16.19 16.37
N ARG A 259 -1.21 -16.46 16.42
CA ARG A 259 -0.31 -16.53 15.27
C ARG A 259 0.45 -17.85 15.30
N PHE A 260 0.55 -18.50 14.15
CA PHE A 260 1.32 -19.73 13.98
C PHE A 260 2.52 -19.40 13.11
N ALA A 261 3.72 -19.57 13.67
CA ALA A 261 4.98 -19.32 12.99
C ALA A 261 5.59 -20.67 12.59
N GLU A 262 5.72 -20.93 11.29
CA GLU A 262 6.22 -22.19 10.74
C GLU A 262 7.32 -21.96 9.70
N GLY A 263 8.14 -22.98 9.47
CA GLY A 263 9.18 -22.96 8.43
C GLY A 263 10.58 -23.05 8.98
N ALA A 264 11.51 -22.32 8.37
CA ALA A 264 12.93 -22.49 8.61
C ALA A 264 13.69 -21.17 8.68
N LEU A 265 14.62 -21.08 9.65
CA LEU A 265 15.57 -19.96 9.75
C LEU A 265 17.02 -20.46 9.73
N PRO A 266 17.98 -19.63 9.31
CA PRO A 266 19.40 -19.99 9.27
C PRO A 266 19.94 -20.40 10.64
N LEU A 267 20.85 -21.37 10.65
CA LEU A 267 21.58 -21.84 11.85
C LEU A 267 22.40 -20.72 12.51
N ASN A 268 22.65 -20.88 13.82
CA ASN A 268 23.60 -20.07 14.60
C ASN A 268 23.33 -18.56 14.56
N ARG A 269 22.05 -18.15 14.63
CA ARG A 269 21.68 -16.73 14.74
C ARG A 269 21.30 -16.41 16.18
N PRO A 270 22.05 -15.52 16.87
CA PRO A 270 21.66 -15.08 18.20
C PRO A 270 20.37 -14.24 18.18
N SER A 271 20.08 -13.59 17.05
CA SER A 271 18.85 -12.89 16.79
C SER A 271 18.59 -12.87 15.27
N TYR A 272 17.39 -13.31 14.86
CA TYR A 272 16.90 -13.25 13.49
C TYR A 272 15.48 -12.68 13.50
N GLU A 273 15.24 -11.67 12.66
CA GLU A 273 13.94 -10.98 12.64
C GLU A 273 13.05 -11.54 11.52
N VAL A 274 11.81 -11.86 11.87
CA VAL A 274 10.74 -12.26 10.97
C VAL A 274 9.59 -11.26 11.14
N GLU A 275 9.01 -10.80 10.06
CA GLU A 275 7.95 -9.80 10.09
C GLU A 275 6.58 -10.45 9.82
N GLY A 276 5.58 -10.12 10.65
CA GLY A 276 4.19 -10.57 10.50
C GLY A 276 3.20 -9.41 10.47
N SER A 277 1.94 -9.68 10.08
CA SER A 277 0.87 -8.70 10.13
C SER A 277 0.41 -8.43 11.56
N MET A 278 0.14 -7.16 11.88
CA MET A 278 -0.42 -6.73 13.16
C MET A 278 -1.90 -7.12 13.25
N PRO A 279 -2.35 -7.72 14.37
CA PRO A 279 -3.76 -8.11 14.52
C PRO A 279 -4.74 -6.93 14.47
N ASP A 280 -4.46 -5.86 15.20
CA ASP A 280 -5.39 -4.76 15.42
C ASP A 280 -4.64 -3.42 15.53
N PRO A 281 -4.31 -2.77 14.41
CA PRO A 281 -3.56 -1.52 14.43
C PRO A 281 -4.32 -0.36 15.07
N GLU A 282 -5.67 -0.37 15.00
CA GLU A 282 -6.50 0.66 15.62
C GLU A 282 -6.38 0.61 17.14
N TYR A 283 -6.59 -0.56 17.73
CA TYR A 283 -6.44 -0.73 19.18
C TYR A 283 -5.00 -0.47 19.62
N GLN A 284 -4.02 -0.92 18.84
CA GLN A 284 -2.60 -0.69 19.16
C GLN A 284 -2.26 0.81 19.18
N LEU A 285 -2.82 1.63 18.29
CA LEU A 285 -2.62 3.09 18.36
C LEU A 285 -3.15 3.67 19.68
N ALA A 286 -4.33 3.26 20.12
CA ALA A 286 -4.87 3.69 21.42
C ALA A 286 -3.95 3.27 22.59
N VAL A 287 -3.41 2.03 22.55
CA VAL A 287 -2.45 1.54 23.54
C VAL A 287 -1.18 2.39 23.57
N GLU A 288 -0.57 2.65 22.39
CA GLU A 288 0.64 3.45 22.31
C GLU A 288 0.39 4.89 22.77
N PHE A 289 -0.77 5.47 22.44
CA PHE A 289 -1.08 6.82 22.88
C PHE A 289 -1.31 6.91 24.38
N VAL A 290 -1.97 5.91 25.00
CA VAL A 290 -2.08 5.83 26.46
C VAL A 290 -0.71 5.78 27.14
N LYS A 291 0.25 5.02 26.60
CA LYS A 291 1.63 4.98 27.12
C LYS A 291 2.28 6.36 27.07
N VAL A 292 2.27 7.00 25.89
CA VAL A 292 2.90 8.33 25.72
C VAL A 292 2.25 9.40 26.60
N LEU A 293 0.92 9.39 26.75
CA LEU A 293 0.20 10.27 27.67
C LEU A 293 0.62 10.05 29.14
N THR A 294 0.73 8.78 29.55
CA THR A 294 1.11 8.40 30.90
C THR A 294 2.54 8.82 31.21
N GLU A 295 3.47 8.59 30.29
CA GLU A 295 4.87 9.02 30.39
C GLU A 295 4.99 10.56 30.48
N ALA A 296 4.07 11.28 29.85
CA ALA A 296 3.97 12.75 29.92
C ALA A 296 3.22 13.27 31.16
N GLY A 297 2.81 12.40 32.09
CA GLY A 297 2.14 12.75 33.34
C GLY A 297 0.63 12.96 33.23
N ILE A 298 -0.01 12.58 32.11
CA ILE A 298 -1.47 12.59 31.97
C ILE A 298 -2.04 11.26 32.41
N THR A 299 -2.95 11.26 33.39
CA THR A 299 -3.61 10.04 33.88
C THR A 299 -4.84 9.70 33.07
N ILE A 300 -4.96 8.43 32.60
CA ILE A 300 -6.12 7.91 31.90
C ILE A 300 -6.82 6.90 32.83
N LYS A 301 -8.12 7.09 33.14
CA LYS A 301 -8.83 6.27 34.12
C LYS A 301 -9.33 4.94 33.55
N GLU A 302 -9.84 4.94 32.30
CA GLU A 302 -10.45 3.74 31.69
C GLU A 302 -9.58 3.02 30.67
N GLY A 303 -8.44 3.62 30.27
CA GLY A 303 -7.46 3.01 29.36
C GLY A 303 -7.84 3.05 27.88
N PRO A 304 -7.15 2.22 27.03
CA PRO A 304 -7.36 2.20 25.60
C PRO A 304 -8.60 1.39 25.20
N LYS A 305 -9.29 1.85 24.13
CA LYS A 305 -10.42 1.16 23.49
C LYS A 305 -10.32 1.34 21.97
N SER A 306 -11.00 0.47 21.22
CA SER A 306 -11.34 0.73 19.82
C SER A 306 -12.82 0.46 19.57
N VAL A 307 -13.39 1.15 18.57
CA VAL A 307 -14.80 1.00 18.21
C VAL A 307 -15.12 -0.45 17.92
N ARG A 308 -14.31 -1.13 17.12
CA ARG A 308 -14.50 -2.53 16.77
C ARG A 308 -14.39 -3.47 17.98
N ARG A 309 -13.28 -3.37 18.74
CA ARG A 309 -12.99 -4.33 19.82
C ARG A 309 -13.96 -4.25 20.99
N ASN A 310 -14.54 -3.07 21.21
CA ASN A 310 -15.42 -2.79 22.32
C ASN A 310 -16.87 -2.59 21.91
N ASP A 311 -17.24 -2.92 20.64
CA ASP A 311 -18.59 -2.80 20.08
C ASP A 311 -19.23 -1.43 20.32
N ILE A 312 -18.43 -0.36 20.18
CA ILE A 312 -18.87 1.00 20.45
C ILE A 312 -19.69 1.52 19.25
N ILE A 313 -20.88 2.03 19.51
CA ILE A 313 -21.71 2.68 18.50
C ILE A 313 -21.31 4.15 18.41
N VAL A 314 -20.81 4.58 17.26
CA VAL A 314 -20.49 5.98 17.00
C VAL A 314 -21.75 6.69 16.49
N ASN A 315 -22.37 7.47 17.38
CA ASN A 315 -23.55 8.26 17.04
C ASN A 315 -23.15 9.58 16.37
N ASN A 316 -24.00 10.03 15.41
CA ASN A 316 -23.87 11.34 14.74
C ASN A 316 -22.50 11.64 14.11
N ARG A 317 -21.67 10.65 13.87
CA ARG A 317 -20.36 10.75 13.16
C ARG A 317 -19.59 12.03 13.51
N TYR A 318 -19.38 12.26 14.82
CA TYR A 318 -18.63 13.42 15.34
C TYR A 318 -19.28 14.80 15.09
N SER A 319 -20.60 14.89 14.88
CA SER A 319 -21.26 16.17 14.62
C SER A 319 -21.70 16.89 15.89
N THR A 320 -22.31 16.17 16.85
CA THR A 320 -22.86 16.76 18.09
C THR A 320 -22.23 16.10 19.30
N GLY A 321 -21.75 16.91 20.24
CA GLY A 321 -21.14 16.42 21.49
C GLY A 321 -19.64 16.15 21.39
N TYR A 322 -19.04 16.19 20.17
CA TYR A 322 -17.62 16.04 19.95
C TYR A 322 -16.96 17.36 19.60
N LYS A 323 -15.78 17.61 20.15
CA LYS A 323 -14.98 18.83 19.87
C LYS A 323 -13.66 18.43 19.22
N LEU A 324 -13.48 18.82 17.96
CA LEU A 324 -12.20 18.64 17.25
C LEU A 324 -11.15 19.55 17.91
N PHE A 325 -10.02 18.98 18.29
CA PHE A 325 -8.91 19.75 18.86
C PHE A 325 -7.60 19.62 18.09
N LEU A 326 -7.46 18.58 17.26
CA LEU A 326 -6.28 18.36 16.44
C LEU A 326 -6.61 17.63 15.15
N THR A 327 -5.98 18.05 14.06
CA THR A 327 -5.93 17.30 12.80
C THR A 327 -4.46 16.99 12.47
N HIS A 328 -4.13 15.71 12.48
CA HIS A 328 -2.85 15.21 11.99
C HIS A 328 -2.95 14.97 10.49
N LYS A 329 -1.98 15.46 9.73
CA LYS A 329 -1.88 15.24 8.28
C LYS A 329 -0.75 14.26 8.00
N GLY A 330 -1.08 13.18 7.33
CA GLY A 330 -0.14 12.18 6.89
C GLY A 330 0.75 12.66 5.72
N GLU A 331 1.40 11.75 5.04
CA GLU A 331 2.26 12.07 3.90
C GLU A 331 1.47 12.36 2.62
N LYS A 332 2.09 13.01 1.65
CA LYS A 332 1.45 13.31 0.36
C LYS A 332 1.17 12.03 -0.42
N ILE A 333 0.07 12.03 -1.19
CA ILE A 333 -0.24 10.91 -2.09
C ILE A 333 0.90 10.64 -3.06
N SER A 334 1.59 11.66 -3.57
CA SER A 334 2.77 11.49 -4.44
C SER A 334 3.88 10.69 -3.79
N ASP A 335 4.14 10.93 -2.50
CA ASP A 335 5.23 10.29 -1.76
C ASP A 335 4.86 8.84 -1.41
N ILE A 336 3.61 8.62 -0.99
CA ILE A 336 3.05 7.28 -0.75
C ILE A 336 3.07 6.46 -2.05
N ALA A 337 2.61 7.02 -3.17
CA ALA A 337 2.58 6.36 -4.47
C ALA A 337 3.99 6.02 -4.97
N THR A 338 4.96 6.92 -4.79
CA THR A 338 6.36 6.70 -5.15
C THR A 338 6.92 5.48 -4.39
N LEU A 339 6.75 5.43 -3.07
CA LEU A 339 7.22 4.30 -2.26
C LEU A 339 6.46 3.01 -2.58
N THR A 340 5.15 3.11 -2.85
CA THR A 340 4.34 1.97 -3.30
C THR A 340 4.96 1.31 -4.52
N ASN A 341 5.31 2.09 -5.54
CA ASN A 341 5.85 1.55 -6.79
C ASN A 341 7.33 1.13 -6.65
N MET A 342 8.15 1.88 -5.90
CA MET A 342 9.57 1.57 -5.74
C MET A 342 9.84 0.40 -4.80
N ARG A 343 9.02 0.20 -3.77
CA ARG A 343 9.20 -0.81 -2.70
C ARG A 343 8.15 -1.90 -2.73
N SER A 344 7.18 -1.82 -3.65
CA SER A 344 6.09 -2.77 -3.80
C SER A 344 5.27 -2.97 -2.50
N VAL A 345 5.02 -1.90 -1.74
CA VAL A 345 4.33 -1.96 -0.45
C VAL A 345 2.84 -2.21 -0.66
N ASN A 346 2.35 -3.41 -0.28
CA ASN A 346 0.95 -3.80 -0.45
C ASN A 346 0.00 -2.91 0.37
N LEU A 347 0.32 -2.69 1.65
CA LEU A 347 -0.48 -1.85 2.53
C LEU A 347 -0.75 -0.46 1.94
N PHE A 348 0.26 0.14 1.31
CA PHE A 348 0.10 1.48 0.73
C PHE A 348 -0.83 1.47 -0.48
N ALA A 349 -0.69 0.47 -1.36
CA ALA A 349 -1.58 0.33 -2.52
C ALA A 349 -3.05 0.13 -2.09
N GLU A 350 -3.29 -0.76 -1.12
CA GLU A 350 -4.62 -0.99 -0.55
C GLU A 350 -5.18 0.25 0.14
N GLY A 351 -4.35 0.93 0.93
CA GLY A 351 -4.75 2.17 1.60
C GLY A 351 -5.12 3.28 0.63
N LEU A 352 -4.41 3.43 -0.49
CA LEU A 352 -4.76 4.37 -1.55
C LEU A 352 -6.12 4.05 -2.18
N VAL A 353 -6.41 2.78 -2.45
CA VAL A 353 -7.73 2.33 -2.95
C VAL A 353 -8.82 2.66 -1.94
N CYS A 354 -8.64 2.29 -0.67
CA CYS A 354 -9.57 2.59 0.40
C CYS A 354 -9.82 4.10 0.57
N LEU A 355 -8.74 4.90 0.47
CA LEU A 355 -8.83 6.36 0.58
C LEU A 355 -9.63 6.99 -0.56
N ILE A 356 -9.54 6.46 -1.79
CA ILE A 356 -10.38 6.88 -2.91
C ILE A 356 -11.87 6.66 -2.59
N GLY A 357 -12.23 5.46 -2.11
CA GLY A 357 -13.60 5.15 -1.68
C GLY A 357 -14.07 6.09 -0.56
N TYR A 358 -13.24 6.28 0.45
CA TYR A 358 -13.54 7.18 1.56
C TYR A 358 -13.81 8.62 1.10
N LYS A 359 -12.99 9.16 0.22
CA LYS A 359 -13.12 10.54 -0.27
C LYS A 359 -14.30 10.72 -1.22
N ARG A 360 -14.61 9.73 -2.03
CA ARG A 360 -15.68 9.82 -3.03
C ARG A 360 -17.07 9.56 -2.46
N VAL A 361 -17.18 8.60 -1.54
CA VAL A 361 -18.49 8.12 -1.03
C VAL A 361 -18.57 7.99 0.49
N GLY A 362 -17.55 8.41 1.24
CA GLY A 362 -17.53 8.36 2.71
C GLY A 362 -17.33 6.95 3.28
N ARG A 363 -16.90 5.97 2.45
CA ARG A 363 -16.64 4.58 2.86
C ARG A 363 -15.30 4.12 2.31
N GLY A 364 -14.36 3.87 3.22
CA GLY A 364 -12.98 3.50 2.90
C GLY A 364 -12.75 2.00 2.80
N THR A 365 -13.65 1.25 2.15
CA THR A 365 -13.44 -0.17 1.90
C THR A 365 -12.78 -0.41 0.54
N THR A 366 -12.06 -1.53 0.39
CA THR A 366 -11.45 -1.91 -0.90
C THR A 366 -12.51 -1.96 -2.01
N ASP A 367 -13.66 -2.59 -1.75
CA ASP A 367 -14.74 -2.71 -2.74
C ASP A 367 -15.24 -1.35 -3.23
N GLU A 368 -15.47 -0.39 -2.32
CA GLU A 368 -15.92 0.95 -2.70
C GLU A 368 -14.80 1.71 -3.44
N GLY A 369 -13.55 1.55 -3.02
CA GLY A 369 -12.41 2.15 -3.70
C GLY A 369 -12.27 1.64 -5.13
N LEU A 370 -12.32 0.33 -5.34
CA LEU A 370 -12.23 -0.28 -6.68
C LEU A 370 -13.38 0.14 -7.58
N LYS A 371 -14.62 0.19 -7.06
CA LYS A 371 -15.77 0.72 -7.82
C LYS A 371 -15.57 2.17 -8.27
N GLN A 372 -14.99 3.02 -7.42
CA GLN A 372 -14.72 4.41 -7.79
C GLN A 372 -13.57 4.53 -8.82
N ILE A 373 -12.57 3.66 -8.75
CA ILE A 373 -11.49 3.55 -9.73
C ILE A 373 -12.06 3.09 -11.08
N GLU A 374 -12.83 2.02 -11.10
CA GLU A 374 -13.49 1.48 -12.30
C GLU A 374 -14.34 2.56 -12.98
N LYS A 375 -15.28 3.17 -12.24
CA LYS A 375 -16.12 4.26 -12.75
C LYS A 375 -15.32 5.43 -13.32
N TYR A 376 -14.20 5.78 -12.71
CA TYR A 376 -13.35 6.89 -13.17
C TYR A 376 -12.65 6.58 -14.48
N TRP A 377 -12.19 5.34 -14.67
CA TRP A 377 -11.46 4.95 -15.86
C TRP A 377 -12.37 4.54 -17.01
N GLU A 378 -13.57 3.98 -16.77
CA GLU A 378 -14.57 3.67 -17.81
C GLU A 378 -14.90 4.87 -18.72
N GLU A 379 -14.87 6.08 -18.17
CA GLU A 379 -15.11 7.32 -18.92
C GLU A 379 -13.93 7.71 -19.85
N LYS A 380 -12.76 7.09 -19.69
CA LYS A 380 -11.50 7.49 -20.33
C LYS A 380 -10.90 6.42 -21.24
N ILE A 381 -11.01 5.18 -20.86
CA ILE A 381 -10.43 4.02 -21.58
C ILE A 381 -11.38 2.84 -21.53
N SER A 382 -11.20 1.90 -22.48
CA SER A 382 -11.87 0.60 -22.38
C SER A 382 -11.27 -0.24 -21.24
N LEU A 383 -12.12 -0.75 -20.37
CA LEU A 383 -11.73 -1.65 -19.29
C LEU A 383 -11.95 -3.15 -19.63
N ASN A 384 -12.12 -3.46 -20.90
CA ASN A 384 -12.29 -4.85 -21.36
C ASN A 384 -11.08 -5.68 -20.95
N GLY A 385 -11.35 -6.81 -20.25
CA GLY A 385 -10.29 -7.69 -19.76
C GLY A 385 -9.61 -7.24 -18.47
N MET A 386 -10.01 -6.10 -17.89
CA MET A 386 -9.54 -5.65 -16.57
C MET A 386 -10.57 -6.00 -15.49
N PHE A 387 -10.13 -6.68 -14.45
CA PHE A 387 -10.90 -6.89 -13.23
C PHE A 387 -9.97 -6.93 -12.01
N LEU A 388 -10.24 -6.07 -11.05
CA LEU A 388 -9.45 -5.93 -9.83
C LEU A 388 -10.26 -6.41 -8.63
N LYS A 389 -9.62 -7.14 -7.72
CA LYS A 389 -10.15 -7.59 -6.43
C LYS A 389 -9.41 -6.93 -5.26
N ASP A 390 -8.22 -6.41 -5.53
CA ASP A 390 -7.43 -5.64 -4.60
C ASP A 390 -6.61 -4.57 -5.34
N GLY A 391 -5.96 -3.70 -4.58
CA GLY A 391 -5.11 -2.65 -5.12
C GLY A 391 -3.65 -3.02 -5.27
N SER A 392 -3.20 -4.10 -4.62
CA SER A 392 -1.79 -4.48 -4.53
C SER A 392 -1.38 -5.57 -5.53
N GLY A 393 -2.33 -6.34 -6.02
CA GLY A 393 -2.08 -7.53 -6.85
C GLY A 393 -1.72 -8.78 -6.05
N LEU A 394 -1.93 -8.79 -4.73
CA LEU A 394 -1.75 -9.98 -3.91
C LEU A 394 -2.88 -11.00 -4.16
N SER A 395 -4.08 -10.52 -4.45
CA SER A 395 -5.18 -11.36 -4.91
C SER A 395 -4.84 -12.00 -6.26
N ARG A 396 -4.89 -13.32 -6.31
CA ARG A 396 -4.68 -14.10 -7.56
C ARG A 396 -5.85 -14.01 -8.53
N SER A 397 -6.94 -13.33 -8.10
CA SER A 397 -8.15 -13.15 -8.90
C SER A 397 -8.18 -11.82 -9.65
N ASN A 398 -7.13 -11.03 -9.61
CA ASN A 398 -6.95 -9.88 -10.49
C ASN A 398 -6.63 -10.35 -11.90
N GLY A 399 -7.08 -9.61 -12.91
CA GLY A 399 -6.73 -9.86 -14.30
C GLY A 399 -6.66 -8.58 -15.09
N ILE A 400 -5.63 -8.46 -15.93
CA ILE A 400 -5.45 -7.33 -16.86
C ILE A 400 -4.80 -7.87 -18.13
N SER A 401 -5.26 -7.36 -19.29
CA SER A 401 -4.61 -7.54 -20.58
C SER A 401 -3.38 -6.61 -20.73
N ALA A 402 -2.51 -6.88 -21.70
CA ALA A 402 -1.29 -6.11 -21.93
C ALA A 402 -1.56 -4.71 -22.49
#